data_c4ab9d8fee21664efb039dba94d0e12e
#
_entry.id   c4ab9d8fee21664efb039dba94d0e12e
#
_cell.length_a   1.000
_cell.length_b   1.000
_cell.length_c   1.000
_cell.angle_alpha   90.00
_cell.angle_beta   90.00
_cell.angle_gamma   90.00
#
_symmetry.space_group_name_H-M   'P 1'
#
loop_
_entity.id
_entity.type
_entity.pdbx_description
1 polymer ?
#
loop_
_entity_poly.entity_id
_entity_poly.type
_entity_poly.pdbx_seq_one_letter_code
_entity_poly.pdbx_strand_id
1 'polypeptide(L)'
;AFIGFANENKARLPWQLTPRLQQVYFGRNFTTDPGTIFALDRIKDGLGTALVLVSPCDPDRKGSNEDAQINWHAYGPGNPIPCEAISYILVEGADVGRPGTVLATTRNLEGDIASRWVGADRDPGLENTMAGLNAGLGQAVQTDGSAGLYTDADLMAEGGELTGRHVLETGGVTRGQSSLRVFRCGG
;
A
#
# COMPACT_ATOMS: atom_id res chain seq x y z
N ALA A 1 3.73 7.66 -8.76
CA ALA A 1 2.91 8.51 -7.87
C ALA A 1 3.64 8.80 -6.56
N PHE A 2 3.86 7.83 -5.67
CA PHE A 2 4.44 8.04 -4.32
C PHE A 2 5.86 8.64 -4.34
N ILE A 3 6.75 8.17 -5.22
CA ILE A 3 8.11 8.73 -5.36
C ILE A 3 8.04 10.20 -5.79
N GLY A 4 7.18 10.54 -6.74
CA GLY A 4 6.96 11.92 -7.16
C GLY A 4 6.46 12.79 -6.01
N PHE A 5 5.47 12.31 -5.26
CA PHE A 5 4.98 12.98 -4.05
C PHE A 5 6.09 13.21 -3.02
N ALA A 6 6.89 12.18 -2.74
CA ALA A 6 7.97 12.27 -1.76
C ALA A 6 9.07 13.25 -2.19
N ASN A 7 9.41 13.31 -3.47
CA ASN A 7 10.39 14.26 -4.00
C ASN A 7 9.98 15.73 -3.74
N GLU A 8 8.68 16.03 -3.84
CA GLU A 8 8.12 17.35 -3.52
C GLU A 8 8.06 17.62 -2.01
N ASN A 9 8.10 16.58 -1.18
CA ASN A 9 7.88 16.64 0.27
C ASN A 9 9.11 16.23 1.11
N LYS A 10 10.32 16.53 0.63
CA LYS A 10 11.58 16.24 1.34
C LYS A 10 11.75 14.76 1.67
N ALA A 11 11.55 13.91 0.69
CA ALA A 11 11.58 12.45 0.75
C ALA A 11 10.56 11.83 1.75
N ARG A 12 9.44 12.52 2.02
CA ARG A 12 8.38 12.04 2.92
C ARG A 12 7.21 11.48 2.14
N LEU A 13 6.79 10.29 2.50
CA LEU A 13 5.53 9.70 2.07
C LEU A 13 4.34 10.38 2.79
N PRO A 14 3.09 10.23 2.31
CA PRO A 14 1.94 10.92 2.91
C PRO A 14 1.80 10.76 4.42
N TRP A 15 2.03 9.56 4.93
CA TRP A 15 1.95 9.27 6.36
C TRP A 15 3.16 9.73 7.18
N GLN A 16 4.23 10.16 6.53
CA GLN A 16 5.46 10.67 7.16
C GLN A 16 5.52 12.21 7.17
N LEU A 17 4.49 12.86 6.69
CA LEU A 17 4.42 14.32 6.64
C LEU A 17 4.44 14.92 8.05
N THR A 18 5.03 16.12 8.15
CA THR A 18 4.92 16.92 9.39
C THR A 18 3.45 17.32 9.62
N PRO A 19 3.03 17.58 10.89
CA PRO A 19 1.65 17.96 11.19
C PRO A 19 1.12 19.13 10.33
N ARG A 20 1.99 20.09 10.02
CA ARG A 20 1.62 21.22 9.16
C ARG A 20 1.32 20.77 7.73
N LEU A 21 2.12 19.87 7.17
CA LEU A 21 1.89 19.34 5.82
C LEU A 21 0.71 18.37 5.80
N GLN A 22 0.52 17.57 6.85
CA GLN A 22 -0.68 16.76 7.00
C GLN A 22 -1.95 17.62 6.91
N GLN A 23 -1.96 18.76 7.58
CA GLN A 23 -3.09 19.68 7.52
C GLN A 23 -3.30 20.26 6.10
N VAL A 24 -2.23 20.49 5.35
CA VAL A 24 -2.31 20.99 3.97
C VAL A 24 -2.94 19.94 3.04
N TYR A 25 -2.51 18.67 3.14
CA TYR A 25 -2.93 17.62 2.22
C TYR A 25 -4.24 16.93 2.64
N PHE A 26 -4.46 16.70 3.94
CA PHE A 26 -5.59 15.97 4.47
C PHE A 26 -6.65 16.88 5.15
N GLY A 27 -6.37 18.16 5.28
CA GLY A 27 -7.20 19.05 6.08
C GLY A 27 -7.12 18.71 7.57
N ARG A 28 -8.29 18.68 8.25
CA ARG A 28 -8.36 18.40 9.69
C ARG A 28 -8.33 16.90 10.03
N ASN A 29 -8.52 16.05 9.04
CA ASN A 29 -8.75 14.61 9.21
C ASN A 29 -7.59 13.80 8.63
N PHE A 30 -6.39 13.99 9.19
CA PHE A 30 -5.28 13.10 8.85
C PHE A 30 -5.67 11.65 9.14
N THR A 31 -5.41 10.78 8.17
CA THR A 31 -5.65 9.34 8.30
C THR A 31 -4.58 8.56 7.54
N THR A 32 -4.39 7.32 7.92
CA THR A 32 -3.54 6.35 7.22
C THR A 32 -4.37 5.40 6.35
N ASP A 33 -5.68 5.67 6.19
CA ASP A 33 -6.54 4.90 5.30
C ASP A 33 -6.06 4.97 3.84
N PRO A 34 -5.80 3.82 3.19
CA PRO A 34 -5.34 3.78 1.81
C PRO A 34 -6.26 4.50 0.82
N GLY A 35 -7.58 4.38 0.98
CA GLY A 35 -8.54 5.05 0.11
C GLY A 35 -8.36 6.58 0.11
N THR A 36 -8.12 7.15 1.28
CA THR A 36 -7.83 8.58 1.43
C THR A 36 -6.45 8.95 0.89
N ILE A 37 -5.43 8.11 1.15
CA ILE A 37 -4.06 8.36 0.67
C ILE A 37 -4.00 8.33 -0.86
N PHE A 38 -4.61 7.34 -1.50
CA PHE A 38 -4.67 7.27 -2.96
C PHE A 38 -5.50 8.39 -3.58
N ALA A 39 -6.47 8.95 -2.83
CA ALA A 39 -7.30 10.07 -3.28
C ALA A 39 -6.63 11.45 -3.14
N LEU A 40 -5.44 11.55 -2.52
CA LEU A 40 -4.68 12.81 -2.51
C LEU A 40 -4.38 13.26 -3.94
N ASP A 41 -4.67 14.52 -4.29
CA ASP A 41 -4.58 15.03 -5.65
C ASP A 41 -3.24 14.69 -6.30
N ARG A 42 -2.12 14.91 -5.60
CA ARG A 42 -0.77 14.61 -6.13
C ARG A 42 -0.52 13.14 -6.37
N ILE A 43 -1.09 12.25 -5.54
CA ILE A 43 -0.99 10.80 -5.73
C ILE A 43 -1.90 10.39 -6.90
N LYS A 44 -3.13 10.86 -6.89
CA LYS A 44 -4.14 10.59 -7.90
C LYS A 44 -3.70 11.02 -9.30
N ASP A 45 -3.15 12.22 -9.43
CA ASP A 45 -2.58 12.73 -10.69
C ASP A 45 -1.43 11.86 -11.19
N GLY A 46 -0.57 11.41 -10.28
CA GLY A 46 0.54 10.52 -10.60
C GLY A 46 0.13 9.08 -10.93
N LEU A 47 -1.05 8.63 -10.50
CA LEU A 47 -1.65 7.35 -10.89
C LEU A 47 -2.36 7.46 -12.24
N GLY A 48 -3.00 8.59 -12.52
CA GLY A 48 -3.71 8.89 -13.75
C GLY A 48 -5.07 8.20 -13.90
N THR A 49 -5.29 7.05 -13.26
CA THR A 49 -6.50 6.23 -13.39
C THR A 49 -6.72 5.37 -12.15
N ALA A 50 -7.99 5.08 -11.80
CA ALA A 50 -8.33 4.13 -10.75
C ALA A 50 -7.92 2.69 -11.12
N LEU A 51 -7.87 2.35 -12.40
CA LEU A 51 -7.64 0.99 -12.88
C LEU A 51 -6.33 0.38 -12.38
N VAL A 52 -5.31 1.22 -12.07
CA VAL A 52 -4.03 0.75 -11.51
C VAL A 52 -4.14 0.33 -10.03
N LEU A 53 -5.24 0.62 -9.36
CA LEU A 53 -5.46 0.26 -7.96
C LEU A 53 -6.03 -1.15 -7.78
N VAL A 54 -6.38 -1.82 -8.86
CA VAL A 54 -6.83 -3.21 -8.85
C VAL A 54 -5.78 -4.12 -9.47
N SER A 55 -5.43 -5.18 -8.75
CA SER A 55 -4.57 -6.25 -9.29
C SER A 55 -5.38 -7.15 -10.23
N PRO A 56 -4.81 -7.60 -11.35
CA PRO A 56 -5.42 -8.64 -12.18
C PRO A 56 -5.75 -9.93 -11.41
N CYS A 57 -5.07 -10.17 -10.29
CA CYS A 57 -5.30 -11.30 -9.40
C CYS A 57 -6.46 -11.08 -8.41
N ASP A 58 -7.15 -9.95 -8.48
CA ASP A 58 -8.26 -9.59 -7.59
C ASP A 58 -9.54 -9.28 -8.38
N PRO A 59 -10.11 -10.27 -9.08
CA PRO A 59 -11.27 -10.06 -9.95
C PRO A 59 -12.50 -9.57 -9.18
N ASP A 60 -12.59 -9.87 -7.87
CA ASP A 60 -13.75 -9.50 -7.04
C ASP A 60 -13.87 -7.98 -6.86
N ARG A 61 -12.77 -7.25 -6.99
CA ARG A 61 -12.73 -5.78 -6.87
C ARG A 61 -12.85 -5.03 -8.18
N LYS A 62 -12.89 -5.76 -9.31
CA LYS A 62 -12.91 -5.16 -10.64
C LYS A 62 -14.12 -4.25 -10.87
N GLY A 63 -15.33 -4.70 -10.53
CA GLY A 63 -16.55 -3.91 -10.70
C GLY A 63 -16.51 -2.60 -9.91
N SER A 64 -16.19 -2.66 -8.62
CA SER A 64 -16.08 -1.46 -7.78
C SER A 64 -14.96 -0.52 -8.25
N ASN A 65 -13.89 -1.07 -8.84
CA ASN A 65 -12.81 -0.26 -9.40
C ASN A 65 -13.23 0.42 -10.71
N GLU A 66 -14.02 -0.23 -11.57
CA GLU A 66 -14.60 0.39 -12.76
C GLU A 66 -15.55 1.55 -12.37
N ASP A 67 -16.35 1.40 -11.33
CA ASP A 67 -17.18 2.47 -10.77
C ASP A 67 -16.31 3.61 -10.22
N ALA A 68 -15.22 3.29 -9.53
CA ALA A 68 -14.25 4.27 -9.06
C ALA A 68 -13.59 5.03 -10.22
N GLN A 69 -13.32 4.37 -11.34
CA GLN A 69 -12.80 5.01 -12.54
C GLN A 69 -13.78 6.05 -13.11
N ILE A 70 -15.06 5.74 -13.15
CA ILE A 70 -16.11 6.68 -13.62
C ILE A 70 -16.12 7.94 -12.74
N ASN A 71 -15.95 7.77 -11.43
CA ASN A 71 -16.00 8.84 -10.45
C ASN A 71 -14.61 9.40 -10.09
N TRP A 72 -13.57 9.08 -10.85
CA TRP A 72 -12.16 9.35 -10.50
C TRP A 72 -11.91 10.78 -10.04
N HIS A 73 -12.47 11.76 -10.74
CA HIS A 73 -12.28 13.18 -10.44
C HIS A 73 -13.03 13.66 -9.18
N ALA A 74 -14.02 12.92 -8.71
CA ALA A 74 -14.79 13.27 -7.52
C ALA A 74 -14.08 12.87 -6.21
N TYR A 75 -13.10 11.98 -6.26
CA TYR A 75 -12.37 11.54 -5.07
C TYR A 75 -11.31 12.55 -4.64
N GLY A 76 -11.17 12.67 -3.32
CA GLY A 76 -10.21 13.54 -2.64
C GLY A 76 -10.17 13.19 -1.15
N PRO A 77 -9.40 13.91 -0.31
CA PRO A 77 -9.26 13.59 1.12
C PRO A 77 -10.58 13.60 1.89
N GLY A 78 -11.57 14.38 1.43
CA GLY A 78 -12.92 14.43 2.03
C GLY A 78 -13.92 13.43 1.41
N ASN A 79 -13.54 12.75 0.34
CA ASN A 79 -14.32 11.74 -0.36
C ASN A 79 -13.37 10.64 -0.85
N PRO A 80 -12.98 9.69 0.02
CA PRO A 80 -11.96 8.69 -0.28
C PRO A 80 -12.39 7.72 -1.38
N ILE A 81 -11.41 7.09 -2.04
CA ILE A 81 -11.66 5.99 -2.95
C ILE A 81 -12.19 4.80 -2.14
N PRO A 82 -13.30 4.16 -2.56
CA PRO A 82 -13.84 3.01 -1.84
C PRO A 82 -12.80 1.89 -1.69
N CYS A 83 -12.77 1.28 -0.52
CA CYS A 83 -11.85 0.18 -0.22
C CYS A 83 -12.03 -1.01 -1.15
N GLU A 84 -13.25 -1.26 -1.56
CA GLU A 84 -13.64 -2.32 -2.50
C GLU A 84 -13.05 -2.10 -3.90
N ALA A 85 -12.55 -0.90 -4.19
CA ALA A 85 -11.90 -0.58 -5.46
C ALA A 85 -10.36 -0.71 -5.41
N ILE A 86 -9.78 -1.18 -4.28
CA ILE A 86 -8.33 -1.17 -4.03
C ILE A 86 -7.85 -2.56 -3.65
N SER A 87 -6.92 -3.13 -4.41
CA SER A 87 -6.27 -4.42 -4.14
C SER A 87 -4.99 -4.33 -3.33
N TYR A 88 -4.58 -3.13 -2.92
CA TYR A 88 -3.28 -2.89 -2.30
C TYR A 88 -3.40 -2.28 -0.91
N ILE A 89 -2.49 -2.69 -0.04
CA ILE A 89 -2.25 -2.12 1.28
C ILE A 89 -0.89 -1.43 1.29
N LEU A 90 -0.74 -0.40 2.12
CA LEU A 90 0.47 0.39 2.22
C LEU A 90 1.29 -0.03 3.44
N VAL A 91 2.61 0.10 3.37
CA VAL A 91 3.51 -0.30 4.45
C VAL A 91 4.04 0.95 5.17
N GLU A 92 3.82 1.01 6.49
CA GLU A 92 4.17 2.18 7.32
C GLU A 92 5.66 2.52 7.27
N GLY A 93 6.52 1.50 7.32
CA GLY A 93 7.98 1.64 7.33
C GLY A 93 8.61 1.93 5.96
N ALA A 94 7.84 2.13 4.90
CA ALA A 94 8.38 2.49 3.59
C ALA A 94 9.17 3.82 3.66
N ASP A 95 10.31 3.86 2.98
CA ASP A 95 11.20 5.02 2.97
C ASP A 95 11.83 5.21 1.59
N VAL A 96 11.52 6.31 0.95
CA VAL A 96 12.03 6.62 -0.41
C VAL A 96 13.55 6.79 -0.45
N GLY A 97 14.16 7.14 0.67
CA GLY A 97 15.63 7.19 0.82
C GLY A 97 16.27 5.80 0.98
N ARG A 98 15.47 4.74 1.07
CA ARG A 98 15.88 3.34 1.28
C ARG A 98 15.21 2.44 0.25
N PRO A 99 15.85 2.21 -0.90
CA PRO A 99 15.25 1.62 -2.09
C PRO A 99 14.68 0.21 -1.89
N GLY A 100 15.21 -0.58 -0.96
CA GLY A 100 14.71 -1.92 -0.66
C GLY A 100 13.55 -1.99 0.32
N THR A 101 13.02 -0.84 0.82
CA THR A 101 11.86 -0.88 1.70
C THR A 101 10.58 -1.13 0.91
N VAL A 102 9.68 -1.92 1.50
CA VAL A 102 8.39 -2.27 0.90
C VAL A 102 7.46 -1.06 0.98
N LEU A 103 6.94 -0.63 -0.15
CA LEU A 103 6.00 0.49 -0.26
C LEU A 103 4.55 0.02 -0.12
N ALA A 104 4.22 -1.03 -0.84
CA ALA A 104 2.88 -1.60 -0.85
C ALA A 104 2.92 -3.10 -1.16
N THR A 105 1.86 -3.80 -0.75
CA THR A 105 1.64 -5.20 -1.11
C THR A 105 0.21 -5.42 -1.55
N THR A 106 -0.06 -6.57 -2.16
CA THR A 106 -1.44 -7.03 -2.36
C THR A 106 -2.13 -7.25 -1.02
N ARG A 107 -3.45 -7.04 -0.99
CA ARG A 107 -4.26 -7.07 0.25
C ARG A 107 -4.36 -8.44 0.92
N ASN A 108 -3.98 -9.51 0.23
CA ASN A 108 -4.03 -10.89 0.73
C ASN A 108 -2.95 -11.25 1.75
N LEU A 109 -2.31 -10.27 2.34
CA LEU A 109 -1.45 -10.44 3.51
C LEU A 109 -2.30 -10.58 4.78
N GLU A 110 -2.04 -11.57 5.65
CA GLU A 110 -2.88 -11.84 6.84
C GLU A 110 -2.74 -10.76 7.92
N GLY A 111 -1.52 -10.35 8.22
CA GLY A 111 -1.18 -9.38 9.25
C GLY A 111 -0.30 -8.24 8.74
N ASP A 112 0.86 -8.07 9.37
CA ASP A 112 1.94 -7.19 8.90
C ASP A 112 2.81 -7.87 7.84
N ILE A 113 3.86 -7.20 7.35
CA ILE A 113 4.72 -7.76 6.30
C ILE A 113 5.62 -8.92 6.76
N ALA A 114 5.55 -9.34 8.01
CA ALA A 114 6.20 -10.55 8.51
C ALA A 114 5.21 -11.70 8.73
N SER A 115 3.96 -11.54 8.29
CA SER A 115 2.92 -12.57 8.40
C SER A 115 2.96 -13.56 7.23
N ARG A 116 1.84 -14.04 6.74
CA ARG A 116 1.74 -14.94 5.59
C ARG A 116 0.77 -14.39 4.55
N TRP A 117 0.89 -14.89 3.33
CA TRP A 117 -0.08 -14.65 2.27
C TRP A 117 -1.25 -15.64 2.39
N VAL A 118 -2.46 -15.11 2.49
CA VAL A 118 -3.68 -15.94 2.44
C VAL A 118 -4.15 -16.13 1.00
N GLY A 119 -4.83 -17.22 0.71
CA GLY A 119 -5.36 -17.51 -0.61
C GLY A 119 -6.68 -18.28 -0.55
N ALA A 120 -7.51 -18.10 -1.56
CA ALA A 120 -8.83 -18.71 -1.62
C ALA A 120 -8.79 -20.24 -1.65
N ASP A 121 -7.67 -20.83 -2.03
CA ASP A 121 -7.44 -22.29 -2.06
C ASP A 121 -7.32 -22.92 -0.65
N ARG A 122 -6.82 -22.16 0.34
CA ARG A 122 -6.62 -22.64 1.72
C ARG A 122 -7.35 -21.85 2.78
N ASP A 123 -7.70 -20.61 2.49
CA ASP A 123 -8.30 -19.67 3.44
C ASP A 123 -9.67 -19.16 2.92
N PRO A 124 -10.60 -20.03 2.51
CA PRO A 124 -11.87 -19.61 1.94
C PRO A 124 -12.68 -18.82 2.97
N GLY A 125 -13.22 -17.67 2.55
CA GLY A 125 -14.06 -16.83 3.40
C GLY A 125 -13.31 -15.79 4.23
N LEU A 126 -11.99 -15.70 4.18
CA LEU A 126 -11.28 -14.55 4.71
C LEU A 126 -11.44 -13.36 3.77
N GLU A 127 -11.78 -12.21 4.35
CA GLU A 127 -12.08 -10.98 3.60
C GLU A 127 -10.92 -10.49 2.73
N ASN A 128 -9.69 -10.76 3.17
CA ASN A 128 -8.49 -10.33 2.48
C ASN A 128 -7.98 -11.32 1.41
N THR A 129 -8.65 -12.45 1.17
CA THR A 129 -8.28 -13.36 0.07
C THR A 129 -8.45 -12.71 -1.30
N MET A 130 -7.64 -13.13 -2.25
CA MET A 130 -7.72 -12.73 -3.66
C MET A 130 -7.84 -13.98 -4.51
N ALA A 131 -8.90 -14.06 -5.33
CA ALA A 131 -9.22 -15.28 -6.08
C ALA A 131 -8.13 -15.74 -7.07
N GLY A 132 -7.30 -14.81 -7.54
CA GLY A 132 -6.21 -15.09 -8.48
C GLY A 132 -4.85 -15.37 -7.83
N LEU A 133 -4.78 -15.45 -6.48
CA LEU A 133 -3.55 -15.80 -5.74
C LEU A 133 -3.81 -16.97 -4.81
N ASN A 134 -2.94 -17.98 -4.88
CA ASN A 134 -2.92 -19.08 -3.93
C ASN A 134 -2.33 -18.63 -2.59
N ALA A 135 -2.68 -19.34 -1.52
CA ALA A 135 -2.05 -19.15 -0.21
C ALA A 135 -0.52 -19.32 -0.33
N GLY A 136 0.19 -18.50 0.41
CA GLY A 136 1.64 -18.44 0.35
C GLY A 136 2.21 -17.61 -0.79
N LEU A 137 1.37 -16.92 -1.60
CA LEU A 137 1.80 -16.06 -2.71
C LEU A 137 1.18 -14.67 -2.61
N GLY A 138 1.99 -13.62 -2.82
CA GLY A 138 1.54 -12.25 -2.89
C GLY A 138 2.46 -11.39 -3.72
N GLN A 139 2.01 -10.18 -4.04
CA GLN A 139 2.81 -9.23 -4.80
C GLN A 139 3.23 -8.06 -3.91
N ALA A 140 4.42 -7.55 -4.10
CA ALA A 140 4.90 -6.37 -3.41
C ALA A 140 5.63 -5.43 -4.36
N VAL A 141 5.62 -4.15 -4.03
CA VAL A 141 6.40 -3.11 -4.69
C VAL A 141 7.29 -2.42 -3.67
N GLN A 142 8.53 -2.17 -4.04
CA GLN A 142 9.53 -1.48 -3.21
C GLN A 142 9.61 0.01 -3.59
N THR A 143 10.27 0.78 -2.75
CA THR A 143 10.38 2.24 -2.95
C THR A 143 11.30 2.63 -4.10
N ASP A 144 12.11 1.73 -4.64
CA ASP A 144 12.85 1.93 -5.90
C ASP A 144 12.01 1.69 -7.16
N GLY A 145 10.75 1.25 -6.98
CA GLY A 145 9.83 0.92 -8.08
C GLY A 145 9.93 -0.52 -8.56
N SER A 146 10.82 -1.34 -8.01
CA SER A 146 10.84 -2.78 -8.29
C SER A 146 9.58 -3.43 -7.73
N ALA A 147 9.03 -4.39 -8.48
CA ALA A 147 7.86 -5.15 -8.09
C ALA A 147 8.07 -6.62 -8.43
N GLY A 148 7.50 -7.49 -7.61
CA GLY A 148 7.64 -8.93 -7.79
C GLY A 148 6.52 -9.74 -7.14
N LEU A 149 6.52 -11.03 -7.46
CA LEU A 149 5.76 -12.06 -6.78
C LEU A 149 6.66 -12.63 -5.67
N TYR A 150 6.12 -12.72 -4.48
CA TYR A 150 6.82 -13.17 -3.28
C TYR A 150 6.06 -14.32 -2.61
N THR A 151 6.79 -15.12 -1.85
CA THR A 151 6.29 -16.27 -1.11
C THR A 151 6.28 -15.99 0.40
N ASP A 152 5.67 -16.87 1.19
CA ASP A 152 5.75 -16.79 2.64
C ASP A 152 7.20 -16.85 3.17
N ALA A 153 8.09 -17.54 2.46
CA ALA A 153 9.50 -17.59 2.84
C ALA A 153 10.18 -16.21 2.76
N ASP A 154 9.73 -15.36 1.85
CA ASP A 154 10.25 -13.99 1.69
C ASP A 154 9.75 -13.04 2.78
N LEU A 155 8.65 -13.41 3.46
CA LEU A 155 8.06 -12.66 4.58
C LEU A 155 8.62 -13.05 5.95
N MET A 156 9.45 -14.09 6.04
CA MET A 156 10.00 -14.54 7.33
C MET A 156 10.78 -13.41 7.99
N ALA A 157 10.51 -13.18 9.28
CA ALA A 157 11.15 -12.12 10.07
C ALA A 157 12.68 -12.25 10.12
N GLU A 158 13.19 -13.49 10.06
CA GLU A 158 14.62 -13.77 9.99
C GLU A 158 14.96 -14.41 8.63
N GLY A 159 15.71 -13.66 7.81
CA GLY A 159 16.27 -14.17 6.56
C GLY A 159 15.34 -14.13 5.34
N GLY A 160 14.11 -13.70 5.47
CA GLY A 160 13.23 -13.48 4.32
C GLY A 160 13.73 -12.33 3.45
N GLU A 161 13.75 -12.51 2.13
CA GLU A 161 14.30 -11.52 1.22
C GLU A 161 13.58 -10.17 1.34
N LEU A 162 12.26 -10.19 1.34
CA LEU A 162 11.44 -8.97 1.37
C LEU A 162 11.49 -8.28 2.74
N THR A 163 11.17 -9.02 3.80
CA THR A 163 11.11 -8.47 5.17
C THR A 163 12.49 -8.15 5.71
N GLY A 164 13.48 -9.00 5.44
CA GLY A 164 14.87 -8.76 5.85
C GLY A 164 15.45 -7.49 5.25
N ARG A 165 15.27 -7.25 3.97
CA ARG A 165 15.66 -6.00 3.31
C ARG A 165 14.92 -4.80 3.88
N HIS A 166 13.60 -4.91 4.08
CA HIS A 166 12.80 -3.84 4.65
C HIS A 166 13.31 -3.43 6.03
N VAL A 167 13.56 -4.38 6.93
CA VAL A 167 14.05 -4.11 8.29
C VAL A 167 15.45 -3.49 8.29
N LEU A 168 16.36 -4.00 7.47
CA LEU A 168 17.73 -3.47 7.37
C LEU A 168 17.78 -2.06 6.80
N GLU A 169 16.87 -1.74 5.88
CA GLU A 169 16.88 -0.47 5.17
C GLU A 169 15.97 0.60 5.81
N THR A 170 15.08 0.24 6.75
CA THR A 170 14.26 1.24 7.44
C THR A 170 15.10 2.12 8.37
N GLY A 171 14.69 3.35 8.54
CA GLY A 171 15.33 4.30 9.45
C GLY A 171 15.71 5.64 8.82
N GLY A 172 15.23 5.94 7.61
CA GLY A 172 15.48 7.20 6.91
C GLY A 172 14.83 8.41 7.60
N VAL A 173 13.74 8.92 7.07
CA VAL A 173 13.02 10.10 7.60
C VAL A 173 12.45 9.86 9.00
N THR A 174 12.08 8.63 9.30
CA THR A 174 11.52 8.19 10.59
C THR A 174 12.55 7.32 11.35
N ARG A 175 13.75 7.81 11.52
CA ARG A 175 14.85 7.10 12.19
C ARG A 175 14.40 6.35 13.44
N GLY A 176 14.71 5.05 13.51
CA GLY A 176 14.39 4.18 14.64
C GLY A 176 13.05 3.42 14.50
N GLN A 177 12.34 3.57 13.41
CA GLN A 177 11.10 2.83 13.17
C GLN A 177 11.25 1.89 11.96
N SER A 178 11.72 0.68 12.19
CA SER A 178 11.50 -0.42 11.25
C SER A 178 10.07 -0.94 11.45
N SER A 179 9.08 -0.23 10.94
CA SER A 179 7.70 -0.63 11.09
C SER A 179 7.32 -1.66 10.03
N LEU A 180 6.90 -2.84 10.49
CA LEU A 180 6.34 -3.89 9.67
C LEU A 180 4.83 -3.70 9.44
N ARG A 181 4.22 -2.72 10.15
CA ARG A 181 2.78 -2.44 10.07
C ARG A 181 2.34 -2.07 8.67
N VAL A 182 1.13 -2.47 8.37
CA VAL A 182 0.45 -2.10 7.13
C VAL A 182 -0.77 -1.24 7.40
N PHE A 183 -1.09 -0.37 6.46
CA PHE A 183 -2.32 0.39 6.45
C PHE A 183 -3.32 -0.32 5.56
N ARG A 184 -4.45 -0.70 6.15
CA ARG A 184 -5.56 -1.37 5.47
C ARG A 184 -6.73 -0.41 5.34
N CYS A 185 -7.50 -0.59 4.31
CA CYS A 185 -8.78 0.05 4.17
C CYS A 185 -9.75 -0.39 5.28
N GLY A 186 -10.50 0.56 5.84
CA GLY A 186 -11.54 0.27 6.83
C GLY A 186 -11.00 -0.03 8.24
N GLY A 187 -9.70 0.21 8.50
CA GLY A 187 -9.07 0.05 9.81
C GLY A 187 -9.10 1.32 10.66
#